data_17cc4b029f3e508be8e90ab310576e60
#
_entry.id   17cc4b029f3e508be8e90ab310576e60
#
_cell.length_a   1.000
_cell.length_b   1.000
_cell.length_c   1.000
_cell.angle_alpha   90.00
_cell.angle_beta   90.00
_cell.angle_gamma   90.00
#
_symmetry.space_group_name_H-M   'P 1'
#
loop_
_entity.id
_entity.type
_entity.pdbx_description
1 polymer ?
#
loop_
_entity_poly.entity_id
_entity_poly.type
_entity_poly.pdbx_seq_one_letter_code
_entity_poly.pdbx_strand_id
1 'polypeptide(L)'
;MRDVREWQQTRFKDLVMPDAVFYQSIWAVRDLYRMEEELEILKQEISNGDMHTTSVVSDIKDGYELRNPTEDKVLRKVALERRVKAINDAIDSVPLAYRQFILDNIILQKAYKCFPNKFWRIWKQRFLYNVAKNLRLF
;
A
#
# COMPACT_ATOMS: atom_id res chain seq x y z
N MET A 1 -2.16 27.74 -9.73
CA MET A 1 -3.29 26.83 -9.81
C MET A 1 -2.83 25.39 -9.96
N ARG A 2 -3.44 24.49 -9.22
CA ARG A 2 -3.03 23.11 -9.28
C ARG A 2 -3.53 22.50 -10.58
N ASP A 3 -2.70 21.72 -11.24
CA ASP A 3 -3.09 21.07 -12.46
C ASP A 3 -3.97 19.85 -12.10
N VAL A 4 -5.23 19.92 -12.42
CA VAL A 4 -6.20 18.88 -12.10
C VAL A 4 -5.82 17.56 -12.76
N ARG A 5 -5.13 17.60 -13.88
CA ARG A 5 -4.74 16.38 -14.59
C ARG A 5 -3.80 15.50 -13.81
N GLU A 6 -3.08 16.05 -12.85
CA GLU A 6 -2.17 15.23 -12.04
C GLU A 6 -2.91 14.23 -11.18
N TRP A 7 -4.20 14.49 -10.93
CA TRP A 7 -5.00 13.61 -10.10
C TRP A 7 -6.05 12.85 -10.88
N GLN A 8 -5.91 12.85 -12.20
CA GLN A 8 -6.76 12.07 -13.09
C GLN A 8 -5.90 10.98 -13.71
N GLN A 9 -6.53 9.86 -14.03
CA GLN A 9 -5.78 8.79 -14.63
C GLN A 9 -5.37 9.15 -16.05
N THR A 10 -4.19 8.66 -16.44
CA THR A 10 -3.72 8.78 -17.81
C THR A 10 -4.42 7.68 -18.60
N ARG A 11 -5.24 8.08 -19.57
CA ARG A 11 -5.98 7.11 -20.35
C ARG A 11 -5.08 6.54 -21.44
N PHE A 12 -4.71 5.27 -21.26
CA PHE A 12 -3.77 4.63 -22.17
C PHE A 12 -4.23 3.22 -22.46
N LYS A 13 -4.71 3.01 -23.68
CA LYS A 13 -5.13 1.68 -24.16
C LYS A 13 -6.10 1.00 -23.18
N ASP A 14 -5.80 -0.25 -22.85
CA ASP A 14 -6.66 -1.05 -21.98
C ASP A 14 -6.39 -0.86 -20.51
N LEU A 15 -5.53 0.09 -20.17
CA LEU A 15 -5.15 0.31 -18.78
C LEU A 15 -6.07 1.31 -18.05
N VAL A 16 -7.20 1.65 -18.67
CA VAL A 16 -8.14 2.56 -18.04
C VAL A 16 -8.97 1.83 -17.00
N MET A 17 -9.09 2.42 -15.83
CA MET A 17 -9.83 1.86 -14.71
C MET A 17 -11.07 2.69 -14.42
N PRO A 18 -12.09 2.12 -13.77
CA PRO A 18 -13.15 2.96 -13.20
C PRO A 18 -12.53 4.01 -12.28
N ASP A 19 -13.06 5.21 -12.25
CA ASP A 19 -12.47 6.29 -11.45
C ASP A 19 -12.35 5.93 -9.98
N ALA A 20 -13.35 5.28 -9.42
CA ALA A 20 -13.29 4.88 -8.01
C ALA A 20 -12.12 3.93 -7.75
N VAL A 21 -11.85 3.01 -8.67
CA VAL A 21 -10.74 2.07 -8.55
C VAL A 21 -9.41 2.82 -8.65
N PHE A 22 -9.32 3.77 -9.57
CA PHE A 22 -8.12 4.57 -9.72
C PHE A 22 -7.80 5.32 -8.42
N TYR A 23 -8.79 5.96 -7.81
CA TYR A 23 -8.55 6.69 -6.56
C TYR A 23 -8.22 5.74 -5.41
N GLN A 24 -8.83 4.57 -5.35
CA GLN A 24 -8.47 3.58 -4.32
C GLN A 24 -7.02 3.13 -4.48
N SER A 25 -6.54 2.94 -5.71
CA SER A 25 -5.16 2.55 -5.94
C SER A 25 -4.20 3.67 -5.54
N ILE A 26 -4.54 4.92 -5.83
CA ILE A 26 -3.75 6.08 -5.42
C ILE A 26 -3.63 6.13 -3.89
N TRP A 27 -4.75 5.98 -3.18
CA TRP A 27 -4.71 6.05 -1.72
C TRP A 27 -3.94 4.89 -1.11
N ALA A 28 -4.04 3.70 -1.71
CA ALA A 28 -3.27 2.55 -1.24
C ALA A 28 -1.77 2.81 -1.35
N VAL A 29 -1.31 3.37 -2.47
CA VAL A 29 0.09 3.67 -2.68
C VAL A 29 0.56 4.78 -1.73
N ARG A 30 -0.26 5.79 -1.51
CA ARG A 30 0.08 6.86 -0.57
C ARG A 30 0.31 6.36 0.85
N ASP A 31 -0.33 5.25 1.20
CA ASP A 31 -0.22 4.68 2.53
C ASP A 31 0.97 3.71 2.67
N LEU A 32 1.73 3.51 1.60
CA LEU A 32 2.78 2.49 1.56
C LEU A 32 3.78 2.60 2.70
N TYR A 33 4.34 3.78 2.91
CA TYR A 33 5.40 3.94 3.91
C TYR A 33 4.86 3.74 5.34
N ARG A 34 3.63 4.18 5.58
CA ARG A 34 2.99 3.94 6.87
C ARG A 34 2.78 2.45 7.09
N MET A 35 2.33 1.74 6.07
CA MET A 35 2.11 0.29 6.16
C MET A 35 3.43 -0.45 6.41
N GLU A 36 4.50 -0.03 5.75
CA GLU A 36 5.81 -0.65 5.95
C GLU A 36 6.31 -0.44 7.38
N GLU A 37 6.11 0.77 7.92
CA GLU A 37 6.49 1.06 9.28
C GLU A 37 5.67 0.25 10.27
N GLU A 38 4.37 0.16 10.06
CA GLU A 38 3.50 -0.63 10.92
C GLU A 38 3.88 -2.11 10.88
N LEU A 39 4.25 -2.62 9.69
CA LEU A 39 4.70 -3.99 9.56
C LEU A 39 5.94 -4.26 10.39
N GLU A 40 6.90 -3.32 10.39
CA GLU A 40 8.12 -3.51 11.15
C GLU A 40 7.82 -3.53 12.64
N ILE A 41 6.93 -2.64 13.08
CA ILE A 41 6.51 -2.60 14.48
C ILE A 41 5.82 -3.90 14.86
N LEU A 42 4.91 -4.41 14.01
CA LEU A 42 4.20 -5.65 14.30
C LEU A 42 5.15 -6.84 14.35
N LYS A 43 6.14 -6.90 13.48
CA LYS A 43 7.12 -7.97 13.50
C LYS A 43 7.87 -7.98 14.83
N GLN A 44 8.25 -6.81 15.32
CA GLN A 44 8.94 -6.71 16.59
C GLN A 44 8.03 -7.09 17.74
N GLU A 45 6.80 -6.64 17.72
CA GLU A 45 5.84 -6.95 18.78
C GLU A 45 5.54 -8.44 18.83
N ILE A 46 5.39 -9.07 17.69
CA ILE A 46 5.11 -10.50 17.64
C ILE A 46 6.30 -11.28 18.18
N SER A 47 7.50 -10.90 17.81
CA SER A 47 8.68 -11.65 18.28
C SER A 47 9.02 -11.39 19.74
N ASN A 48 8.70 -10.20 20.25
CA ASN A 48 9.08 -9.84 21.60
C ASN A 48 7.93 -9.87 22.61
N GLY A 49 6.73 -9.82 22.15
CA GLY A 49 5.59 -9.65 23.03
C GLY A 49 4.85 -10.88 23.43
N ASP A 50 5.21 -12.03 22.89
CA ASP A 50 4.47 -13.23 23.12
C ASP A 50 4.35 -13.60 24.58
N MET A 51 5.41 -13.46 25.30
CA MET A 51 5.42 -13.86 26.67
C MET A 51 4.53 -12.98 27.55
N HIS A 52 4.52 -11.72 27.26
CA HIS A 52 3.71 -10.81 28.05
C HIS A 52 2.23 -11.03 27.77
N THR A 53 1.91 -11.33 26.54
CA THR A 53 0.55 -11.51 26.15
C THR A 53 -0.02 -12.74 26.81
N THR A 54 0.75 -13.77 26.93
CA THR A 54 0.29 -15.01 27.47
C THR A 54 -0.11 -14.88 28.92
N SER A 55 0.66 -14.18 29.69
CA SER A 55 0.35 -14.05 31.09
C SER A 55 -0.90 -13.23 31.34
N VAL A 56 -1.17 -12.28 30.49
CA VAL A 56 -2.34 -11.47 30.67
C VAL A 56 -3.58 -12.25 30.30
N VAL A 57 -3.51 -13.01 29.26
CA VAL A 57 -4.65 -13.74 28.79
C VAL A 57 -5.09 -14.78 29.81
N SER A 58 -4.18 -15.36 30.53
CA SER A 58 -4.54 -16.38 31.47
C SER A 58 -5.43 -15.87 32.59
N ASP A 59 -5.42 -14.60 32.84
CA ASP A 59 -6.21 -14.07 33.91
C ASP A 59 -7.62 -13.71 33.48
N ILE A 60 -7.92 -13.74 32.23
CA ILE A 60 -9.21 -13.38 31.77
C ILE A 60 -10.03 -14.60 31.55
N LYS A 61 -10.96 -14.84 32.44
CA LYS A 61 -11.73 -15.96 32.29
C LYS A 61 -13.11 -15.70 32.21
N ASP A 62 -13.58 -14.71 31.69
CA ASP A 62 -14.93 -14.40 31.70
C ASP A 62 -15.69 -15.18 30.74
N GLY A 63 -15.09 -16.00 30.06
CA GLY A 63 -15.83 -16.79 29.15
C GLY A 63 -16.17 -16.19 27.85
N TYR A 64 -16.01 -14.97 27.61
CA TYR A 64 -16.27 -14.59 26.34
C TYR A 64 -15.09 -14.69 25.56
N GLU A 65 -15.31 -14.88 24.34
CA GLU A 65 -14.42 -15.10 23.43
C GLU A 65 -13.53 -14.07 23.30
N LEU A 66 -12.47 -14.31 23.69
CA LEU A 66 -11.49 -13.37 23.68
C LEU A 66 -10.57 -13.58 22.58
N ARG A 67 -10.25 -12.55 21.89
CA ARG A 67 -9.25 -12.63 20.87
C ARG A 67 -7.91 -12.69 21.53
N ASN A 68 -7.07 -13.58 21.01
CA ASN A 68 -5.69 -13.64 21.43
C ASN A 68 -4.98 -12.43 20.79
N PRO A 69 -4.42 -11.51 21.57
CA PRO A 69 -3.75 -10.32 21.01
C PRO A 69 -2.63 -10.65 20.03
N THR A 70 -1.89 -11.72 20.26
CA THR A 70 -0.84 -12.14 19.35
C THR A 70 -1.44 -12.61 18.03
N GLU A 71 -2.55 -13.32 18.09
CA GLU A 71 -3.21 -13.79 16.91
C GLU A 71 -3.75 -12.64 16.09
N ASP A 72 -4.33 -11.61 16.73
CA ASP A 72 -4.81 -10.43 16.04
C ASP A 72 -3.65 -9.69 15.37
N LYS A 73 -2.50 -9.61 16.01
CA LYS A 73 -1.32 -8.97 15.42
C LYS A 73 -0.81 -9.76 14.22
N VAL A 74 -0.84 -11.08 14.27
CA VAL A 74 -0.42 -11.91 13.16
C VAL A 74 -1.35 -11.72 11.97
N LEU A 75 -2.66 -11.67 12.21
CA LEU A 75 -3.63 -11.45 11.14
C LEU A 75 -3.46 -10.06 10.53
N ARG A 76 -3.23 -9.05 11.34
CA ARG A 76 -2.97 -7.71 10.86
C ARG A 76 -1.69 -7.66 10.02
N LYS A 77 -0.65 -8.35 10.49
CA LYS A 77 0.62 -8.42 9.78
C LYS A 77 0.41 -9.04 8.40
N VAL A 78 -0.31 -10.15 8.32
CA VAL A 78 -0.57 -10.82 7.04
C VAL A 78 -1.33 -9.91 6.09
N ALA A 79 -2.33 -9.18 6.58
CA ALA A 79 -3.12 -8.27 5.75
C ALA A 79 -2.25 -7.14 5.20
N LEU A 80 -1.38 -6.57 6.03
CA LEU A 80 -0.48 -5.51 5.60
C LEU A 80 0.57 -6.03 4.62
N GLU A 81 1.10 -7.24 4.87
CA GLU A 81 2.06 -7.84 3.95
C GLU A 81 1.48 -8.03 2.56
N ARG A 82 0.22 -8.42 2.47
CA ARG A 82 -0.43 -8.58 1.17
C ARG A 82 -0.54 -7.25 0.43
N ARG A 83 -0.90 -6.19 1.14
CA ARG A 83 -1.03 -4.88 0.53
C ARG A 83 0.31 -4.33 0.08
N VAL A 84 1.32 -4.42 0.94
CA VAL A 84 2.66 -3.95 0.62
C VAL A 84 3.22 -4.75 -0.56
N LYS A 85 3.02 -6.06 -0.54
CA LYS A 85 3.49 -6.91 -1.63
C LYS A 85 2.81 -6.55 -2.95
N ALA A 86 1.51 -6.28 -2.93
CA ALA A 86 0.77 -5.91 -4.13
C ALA A 86 1.36 -4.66 -4.78
N ILE A 87 1.73 -3.68 -3.96
CA ILE A 87 2.32 -2.44 -4.44
C ILE A 87 3.76 -2.67 -4.93
N ASN A 88 4.55 -3.41 -4.16
CA ASN A 88 5.94 -3.67 -4.53
C ASN A 88 6.04 -4.53 -5.79
N ASP A 89 5.18 -5.50 -5.97
CA ASP A 89 5.17 -6.31 -7.19
C ASP A 89 4.82 -5.43 -8.39
N ALA A 90 3.91 -4.49 -8.21
CA ALA A 90 3.55 -3.57 -9.29
C ALA A 90 4.69 -2.62 -9.65
N ILE A 91 5.42 -2.11 -8.65
CA ILE A 91 6.52 -1.20 -8.92
C ILE A 91 7.69 -1.94 -9.58
N ASP A 92 7.87 -3.21 -9.28
CA ASP A 92 8.93 -4.01 -9.87
C ASP A 92 8.76 -4.17 -11.38
N SER A 93 7.56 -4.00 -11.90
CA SER A 93 7.32 -4.07 -13.33
C SER A 93 7.61 -2.75 -14.04
N VAL A 94 7.90 -1.69 -13.29
CA VAL A 94 8.23 -0.38 -13.85
C VAL A 94 9.74 -0.29 -14.08
N PRO A 95 10.19 0.31 -15.20
CA PRO A 95 11.62 0.50 -15.40
C PRO A 95 12.24 1.26 -14.24
N LEU A 96 13.42 0.84 -13.85
CA LEU A 96 14.07 1.37 -12.66
C LEU A 96 14.18 2.89 -12.68
N ALA A 97 14.41 3.45 -13.85
CA ALA A 97 14.57 4.91 -14.00
C ALA A 97 13.32 5.70 -13.62
N TYR A 98 12.14 5.08 -13.67
CA TYR A 98 10.89 5.80 -13.42
C TYR A 98 10.25 5.48 -12.07
N ARG A 99 10.73 4.47 -11.38
CA ARG A 99 10.11 4.04 -10.11
C ARG A 99 10.03 5.16 -9.09
N GLN A 100 11.13 5.87 -8.90
CA GLN A 100 11.16 6.92 -7.89
C GLN A 100 10.28 8.11 -8.30
N PHE A 101 10.21 8.41 -9.61
CA PHE A 101 9.34 9.48 -10.07
C PHE A 101 7.89 9.19 -9.72
N ILE A 102 7.45 7.95 -9.97
CA ILE A 102 6.09 7.54 -9.69
C ILE A 102 5.79 7.63 -8.19
N LEU A 103 6.69 7.09 -7.37
CA LEU A 103 6.49 7.11 -5.92
C LEU A 103 6.51 8.54 -5.38
N ASP A 104 7.42 9.38 -5.87
CA ASP A 104 7.48 10.77 -5.42
C ASP A 104 6.22 11.55 -5.83
N ASN A 105 5.71 11.29 -7.03
CA ASN A 105 4.49 11.96 -7.46
C ASN A 105 3.29 11.53 -6.63
N ILE A 106 3.14 10.25 -6.39
CA ILE A 106 1.95 9.73 -5.69
C ILE A 106 2.05 9.95 -4.18
N ILE A 107 3.16 9.58 -3.57
CA ILE A 107 3.28 9.60 -2.12
C ILE A 107 3.64 10.99 -1.61
N LEU A 108 4.66 11.61 -2.20
CA LEU A 108 5.09 12.93 -1.78
C LEU A 108 4.34 14.05 -2.48
N GLN A 109 3.49 13.69 -3.42
CA GLN A 109 2.64 14.64 -4.15
C GLN A 109 3.43 15.72 -4.89
N LYS A 110 4.58 15.35 -5.43
CA LYS A 110 5.37 16.26 -6.23
C LYS A 110 4.70 16.46 -7.58
N ALA A 111 4.65 17.70 -8.03
CA ALA A 111 3.99 18.07 -9.28
C ALA A 111 4.71 17.50 -10.50
N TYR A 112 4.00 17.29 -11.59
CA TYR A 112 4.58 16.78 -12.83
C TYR A 112 5.75 17.61 -13.31
N LYS A 113 5.70 18.90 -13.10
CA LYS A 113 6.78 19.79 -13.54
C LYS A 113 8.12 19.52 -12.86
N CYS A 114 8.12 18.77 -11.77
CA CYS A 114 9.34 18.43 -11.06
C CYS A 114 10.12 17.31 -11.74
N PHE A 115 9.57 16.71 -12.78
CA PHE A 115 10.17 15.53 -13.41
C PHE A 115 10.59 15.85 -14.85
N PRO A 116 11.70 15.26 -15.32
CA PRO A 116 12.35 15.68 -16.58
C PRO A 116 11.63 15.32 -17.87
N ASN A 117 10.76 14.32 -17.87
CA ASN A 117 10.07 13.92 -19.10
C ASN A 117 8.67 13.42 -18.79
N LYS A 118 7.94 13.05 -19.84
CA LYS A 118 6.54 12.63 -19.68
C LYS A 118 6.33 11.14 -19.79
N PHE A 119 7.31 10.37 -20.17
CA PHE A 119 7.13 8.95 -20.42
C PHE A 119 6.77 8.18 -19.15
N TRP A 120 7.25 8.60 -18.02
CA TRP A 120 6.95 7.95 -16.75
C TRP A 120 5.46 7.94 -16.42
N ARG A 121 4.68 8.85 -17.00
CA ARG A 121 3.23 8.94 -16.74
C ARG A 121 2.48 7.72 -17.26
N ILE A 122 2.92 7.16 -18.37
CA ILE A 122 2.34 5.93 -18.90
C ILE A 122 2.64 4.78 -17.95
N TRP A 123 3.86 4.77 -17.43
CA TRP A 123 4.26 3.76 -16.45
C TRP A 123 3.53 3.95 -15.12
N LYS A 124 3.23 5.20 -14.74
CA LYS A 124 2.40 5.48 -13.57
C LYS A 124 1.02 4.86 -13.73
N GLN A 125 0.39 5.02 -14.90
CA GLN A 125 -0.92 4.44 -15.15
C GLN A 125 -0.85 2.91 -15.10
N ARG A 126 0.16 2.33 -15.71
CA ARG A 126 0.35 0.88 -15.68
C ARG A 126 0.60 0.38 -14.26
N PHE A 127 1.40 1.11 -13.50
CA PHE A 127 1.66 0.79 -12.11
C PHE A 127 0.36 0.78 -11.29
N LEU A 128 -0.44 1.83 -11.41
CA LEU A 128 -1.68 1.92 -10.66
C LEU A 128 -2.68 0.84 -11.09
N TYR A 129 -2.72 0.53 -12.37
CA TYR A 129 -3.56 -0.56 -12.87
C TYR A 129 -3.13 -1.89 -12.24
N ASN A 130 -1.84 -2.14 -12.17
CA ASN A 130 -1.32 -3.38 -11.59
C ASN A 130 -1.56 -3.43 -10.08
N VAL A 131 -1.43 -2.31 -9.39
CA VAL A 131 -1.76 -2.22 -7.96
C VAL A 131 -3.23 -2.60 -7.76
N ALA A 132 -4.12 -2.03 -8.56
CA ALA A 132 -5.54 -2.31 -8.45
C ALA A 132 -5.85 -3.77 -8.71
N LYS A 133 -5.21 -4.37 -9.71
CA LYS A 133 -5.41 -5.79 -9.99
C LYS A 133 -4.84 -6.66 -8.88
N ASN A 134 -3.67 -6.32 -8.38
CA ASN A 134 -3.04 -7.10 -7.30
C ASN A 134 -3.85 -7.01 -6.00
N LEU A 135 -4.48 -5.87 -5.77
CA LEU A 135 -5.35 -5.69 -4.61
C LEU A 135 -6.78 -6.19 -4.86
N ARG A 136 -7.04 -6.65 -6.08
CA ARG A 136 -8.36 -7.15 -6.49
C ARG A 136 -9.46 -6.12 -6.31
N LEU A 137 -9.18 -4.88 -6.71
CA LEU A 137 -10.17 -3.81 -6.63
C LEU A 137 -11.15 -3.87 -7.79
N PHE A 138 -10.81 -4.57 -8.84
CA PHE A 138 -11.73 -4.73 -9.97
C PHE A 138 -11.34 -5.90 -10.85
#